data_bf3a6166d9485736b8b45e0477b0c018
#
_entry.id   bf3a6166d9485736b8b45e0477b0c018
#
_cell.length_a   1.000
_cell.length_b   1.000
_cell.length_c   1.000
_cell.angle_alpha   90.00
_cell.angle_beta   90.00
_cell.angle_gamma   90.00
#
_symmetry.space_group_name_H-M   'P 1'
#
loop_
_entity.id
_entity.type
_entity.pdbx_description
1 polymer ?
#
loop_
_entity_poly.entity_id
_entity_poly.type
_entity_poly.pdbx_seq_one_letter_code
_entity_poly.pdbx_strand_id
1 'polypeptide(L)'
;MNFKKALHYTLCLLGCLLLIVMILYFAISLYMKVNATREAGSDLIITEKMYSQEELDTALQKAIVEERTKVSATDPLQILKGYLQEGTTVVQSLREIYPNEIVLASGGRYHFIPIREDLAKNDYTEANMSILESGEIQYFVDEALASYKGIDVSKHNGEIDWQQVAADGVEFAFIRVGNRGYGSEGKLLEDTMFDANMAGALQAGVKVGVYFYTQAVNEQEMQEEIDLVLRKISPYKVECPVVIDVEKVSGADGRMNSISVEERTRLTAMFCEQIEKAGYKP
;
A
#
# COMPACT_ATOMS: atom_id res chain seq x y z
N MET A 1 33.35 -37.79 -57.53
CA MET A 1 32.45 -37.35 -56.46
C MET A 1 33.31 -36.64 -55.41
N ASN A 2 33.00 -35.39 -55.09
CA ASN A 2 33.85 -34.51 -54.30
C ASN A 2 33.83 -35.01 -52.82
N PHE A 3 34.97 -35.23 -52.19
CA PHE A 3 35.14 -35.81 -50.86
C PHE A 3 34.20 -35.16 -49.81
N LYS A 4 33.99 -33.84 -49.90
CA LYS A 4 33.04 -33.10 -49.02
C LYS A 4 31.59 -33.56 -49.19
N LYS A 5 31.14 -33.91 -50.41
CA LYS A 5 29.77 -34.40 -50.65
C LYS A 5 29.60 -35.82 -50.08
N ALA A 6 30.61 -36.68 -50.25
CA ALA A 6 30.60 -38.06 -49.72
C ALA A 6 30.53 -38.02 -48.18
N LEU A 7 31.31 -37.16 -47.51
CA LEU A 7 31.31 -37.00 -46.08
C LEU A 7 29.94 -36.49 -45.55
N HIS A 8 29.32 -35.55 -46.29
CA HIS A 8 28.02 -35.04 -45.92
C HIS A 8 26.91 -36.10 -45.98
N TYR A 9 26.89 -36.92 -47.06
CA TYR A 9 25.97 -38.05 -47.19
C TYR A 9 26.17 -39.11 -46.08
N THR A 10 27.41 -39.39 -45.70
CA THR A 10 27.71 -40.36 -44.61
C THR A 10 27.24 -39.85 -43.28
N LEU A 11 27.42 -38.56 -42.99
CA LEU A 11 26.93 -37.92 -41.76
C LEU A 11 25.39 -37.88 -41.70
N CYS A 12 24.73 -37.59 -42.79
CA CYS A 12 23.24 -37.63 -42.87
C CYS A 12 22.70 -39.05 -42.67
N LEU A 13 23.34 -40.07 -43.29
CA LEU A 13 22.97 -41.47 -43.07
C LEU A 13 23.17 -41.93 -41.62
N LEU A 14 24.28 -41.51 -40.96
CA LEU A 14 24.51 -41.80 -39.57
C LEU A 14 23.50 -41.16 -38.65
N GLY A 15 23.09 -39.89 -38.93
CA GLY A 15 22.05 -39.17 -38.23
C GLY A 15 20.68 -39.86 -38.35
N CYS A 16 20.31 -40.28 -39.57
CA CYS A 16 19.08 -41.05 -39.79
C CYS A 16 19.08 -42.38 -39.05
N LEU A 17 20.20 -43.09 -39.03
CA LEU A 17 20.35 -44.36 -38.32
C LEU A 17 20.19 -44.21 -36.81
N LEU A 18 20.80 -43.16 -36.24
CA LEU A 18 20.66 -42.80 -34.82
C LEU A 18 19.20 -42.47 -34.45
N LEU A 19 18.50 -41.76 -35.33
CA LEU A 19 17.11 -41.41 -35.13
C LEU A 19 16.19 -42.64 -35.14
N ILE A 20 16.44 -43.58 -36.03
CA ILE A 20 15.72 -44.86 -36.10
C ILE A 20 15.98 -45.71 -34.83
N VAL A 21 17.22 -45.75 -34.36
CA VAL A 21 17.56 -46.46 -33.10
C VAL A 21 16.85 -45.84 -31.89
N MET A 22 16.81 -44.52 -31.82
CA MET A 22 16.08 -43.82 -30.77
C MET A 22 14.56 -44.11 -30.79
N ILE A 23 13.96 -44.10 -31.98
CA ILE A 23 12.51 -44.40 -32.15
C ILE A 23 12.24 -45.85 -31.71
N LEU A 24 13.09 -46.82 -32.13
CA LEU A 24 12.97 -48.22 -31.73
C LEU A 24 13.14 -48.40 -30.20
N TYR A 25 14.10 -47.70 -29.61
CA TYR A 25 14.29 -47.72 -28.16
C TYR A 25 13.07 -47.19 -27.41
N PHE A 26 12.50 -46.07 -27.88
CA PHE A 26 11.29 -45.50 -27.29
C PHE A 26 10.09 -46.43 -27.46
N ALA A 27 9.92 -47.07 -28.62
CA ALA A 27 8.84 -48.01 -28.90
C ALA A 27 8.95 -49.26 -28.02
N ILE A 28 10.15 -49.81 -27.84
CA ILE A 28 10.41 -50.97 -26.97
C ILE A 28 10.19 -50.58 -25.50
N SER A 29 10.64 -49.40 -25.07
CA SER A 29 10.46 -48.91 -23.72
C SER A 29 8.95 -48.70 -23.39
N LEU A 30 8.18 -48.14 -24.34
CA LEU A 30 6.75 -47.97 -24.21
C LEU A 30 6.00 -49.32 -24.16
N TYR A 31 6.43 -50.27 -25.04
CA TYR A 31 5.87 -51.62 -25.04
C TYR A 31 6.16 -52.38 -23.72
N MET A 32 7.38 -52.26 -23.18
CA MET A 32 7.72 -52.84 -21.90
C MET A 32 6.94 -52.23 -20.75
N LYS A 33 6.73 -50.90 -20.80
CA LYS A 33 5.95 -50.17 -19.80
C LYS A 33 4.45 -50.56 -19.83
N VAL A 34 3.89 -50.74 -21.03
CA VAL A 34 2.51 -51.16 -21.21
C VAL A 34 2.30 -52.64 -20.75
N ASN A 35 3.28 -53.51 -21.05
CA ASN A 35 3.18 -54.91 -20.60
C ASN A 35 3.41 -55.06 -19.08
N ALA A 36 4.33 -54.27 -18.48
CA ALA A 36 4.51 -54.25 -17.04
C ALA A 36 3.25 -53.77 -16.29
N THR A 37 2.52 -52.81 -16.91
CA THR A 37 1.19 -52.36 -16.36
C THR A 37 0.12 -53.41 -16.56
N ARG A 38 0.24 -54.24 -17.60
CA ARG A 38 -0.70 -55.32 -17.87
C ARG A 38 -0.48 -56.56 -16.95
N GLU A 39 0.77 -56.87 -16.62
CA GLU A 39 1.12 -57.92 -15.66
C GLU A 39 0.82 -57.52 -14.21
N ALA A 40 1.05 -56.26 -13.85
CA ALA A 40 0.68 -55.71 -12.53
C ALA A 40 -0.84 -55.62 -12.35
N GLY A 41 -1.60 -55.58 -13.45
CA GLY A 41 -3.09 -55.56 -13.41
C GLY A 41 -3.76 -56.92 -13.29
N SER A 42 -2.98 -58.03 -13.39
CA SER A 42 -3.57 -59.37 -13.30
C SER A 42 -3.80 -59.87 -11.86
N ASP A 43 -3.21 -59.26 -10.85
CA ASP A 43 -3.38 -59.60 -9.43
C ASP A 43 -4.30 -58.67 -8.65
N LEU A 44 -4.83 -57.65 -9.27
CA LEU A 44 -5.96 -56.89 -8.70
C LEU A 44 -7.26 -57.64 -9.05
N ILE A 45 -7.81 -58.36 -8.09
CA ILE A 45 -9.20 -58.71 -8.10
C ILE A 45 -9.98 -57.40 -8.00
N ILE A 46 -10.25 -56.77 -9.13
CA ILE A 46 -11.24 -55.72 -9.26
C ILE A 46 -12.56 -56.48 -9.14
N THR A 47 -13.14 -56.49 -7.94
CA THR A 47 -14.57 -56.68 -7.81
C THR A 47 -15.16 -55.48 -8.57
N GLU A 48 -15.51 -55.67 -9.82
CA GLU A 48 -16.32 -54.72 -10.60
C GLU A 48 -17.64 -54.59 -9.85
N LYS A 49 -17.71 -53.55 -9.01
CA LYS A 49 -18.99 -53.10 -8.49
C LYS A 49 -19.70 -52.52 -9.67
N MET A 50 -20.55 -53.31 -10.33
CA MET A 50 -21.41 -52.82 -11.38
C MET A 50 -22.40 -51.85 -10.74
N TYR A 51 -22.18 -50.58 -11.00
CA TYR A 51 -23.14 -49.52 -10.61
C TYR A 51 -24.30 -49.54 -11.61
N SER A 52 -25.52 -49.46 -11.12
CA SER A 52 -26.66 -49.18 -12.00
C SER A 52 -26.54 -47.78 -12.59
N GLN A 53 -27.19 -47.54 -13.72
CA GLN A 53 -27.22 -46.21 -14.33
C GLN A 53 -27.77 -45.17 -13.34
N GLU A 54 -28.75 -45.53 -12.53
CA GLU A 54 -29.34 -44.66 -11.51
C GLU A 54 -28.35 -44.33 -10.37
N GLU A 55 -27.50 -45.27 -9.96
CA GLU A 55 -26.43 -45.01 -8.97
C GLU A 55 -25.34 -44.11 -9.53
N LEU A 56 -25.00 -44.28 -10.81
CA LEU A 56 -24.04 -43.41 -11.51
C LEU A 56 -24.58 -41.98 -11.65
N ASP A 57 -25.81 -41.82 -12.07
CA ASP A 57 -26.49 -40.55 -12.24
C ASP A 57 -26.62 -39.82 -10.89
N THR A 58 -26.97 -40.58 -9.83
CA THR A 58 -27.04 -40.05 -8.45
C THR A 58 -25.68 -39.57 -7.95
N ALA A 59 -24.63 -40.38 -8.14
CA ALA A 59 -23.27 -40.02 -7.77
C ALA A 59 -22.74 -38.78 -8.57
N LEU A 60 -23.06 -38.72 -9.85
CA LEU A 60 -22.73 -37.60 -10.70
C LEU A 60 -23.44 -36.30 -10.26
N GLN A 61 -24.74 -36.36 -9.99
CA GLN A 61 -25.51 -35.24 -9.48
C GLN A 61 -24.97 -34.75 -8.12
N LYS A 62 -24.64 -35.67 -7.21
CA LYS A 62 -24.02 -35.34 -5.94
C LYS A 62 -22.67 -34.64 -6.11
N ALA A 63 -21.80 -35.15 -7.00
CA ALA A 63 -20.51 -34.56 -7.28
C ALA A 63 -20.66 -33.17 -7.92
N ILE A 64 -21.62 -32.96 -8.84
CA ILE A 64 -21.95 -31.68 -9.43
C ILE A 64 -22.43 -30.67 -8.38
N VAL A 65 -23.30 -31.11 -7.44
CA VAL A 65 -23.78 -30.24 -6.37
C VAL A 65 -22.65 -29.88 -5.39
N GLU A 66 -21.81 -30.83 -5.01
CA GLU A 66 -20.65 -30.60 -4.14
C GLU A 66 -19.66 -29.63 -4.81
N GLU A 67 -19.37 -29.80 -6.09
CA GLU A 67 -18.46 -28.91 -6.81
C GLU A 67 -19.05 -27.51 -7.01
N ARG A 68 -20.35 -27.40 -7.34
CA ARG A 68 -21.05 -26.11 -7.40
C ARG A 68 -21.08 -25.41 -6.04
N THR A 69 -21.22 -26.16 -4.94
CA THR A 69 -21.19 -25.58 -3.59
C THR A 69 -19.81 -25.09 -3.23
N LYS A 70 -18.73 -25.80 -3.58
CA LYS A 70 -17.36 -25.36 -3.40
C LYS A 70 -17.04 -24.12 -4.24
N VAL A 71 -17.41 -24.13 -5.53
CA VAL A 71 -17.24 -22.98 -6.44
C VAL A 71 -18.05 -21.78 -5.95
N SER A 72 -19.28 -22.01 -5.47
CA SER A 72 -20.13 -20.93 -4.92
C SER A 72 -19.54 -20.32 -3.64
N ALA A 73 -18.92 -21.12 -2.76
CA ALA A 73 -18.29 -20.63 -1.54
C ALA A 73 -17.00 -19.85 -1.80
N THR A 74 -16.36 -20.06 -2.95
CA THR A 74 -15.13 -19.38 -3.37
C THR A 74 -15.34 -18.39 -4.51
N ASP A 75 -16.57 -18.27 -5.03
CA ASP A 75 -16.91 -17.34 -6.10
C ASP A 75 -16.89 -15.89 -5.56
N PRO A 76 -15.95 -15.04 -6.00
CA PRO A 76 -15.83 -13.65 -5.56
C PRO A 76 -17.13 -12.86 -5.73
N LEU A 77 -17.96 -13.19 -6.71
CA LEU A 77 -19.24 -12.52 -6.93
C LEU A 77 -20.28 -12.89 -5.87
N GLN A 78 -20.29 -14.12 -5.39
CA GLN A 78 -21.18 -14.53 -4.29
C GLN A 78 -20.70 -13.94 -2.96
N ILE A 79 -19.40 -13.89 -2.74
CA ILE A 79 -18.79 -13.24 -1.57
C ILE A 79 -19.15 -11.75 -1.57
N LEU A 80 -18.94 -11.05 -2.70
CA LEU A 80 -19.33 -9.65 -2.87
C LEU A 80 -20.82 -9.42 -2.58
N LYS A 81 -21.68 -10.28 -3.14
CA LYS A 81 -23.12 -10.18 -2.92
C LYS A 81 -23.48 -10.36 -1.43
N GLY A 82 -22.83 -11.28 -0.73
CA GLY A 82 -23.00 -11.48 0.72
C GLY A 82 -22.69 -10.20 1.50
N TYR A 83 -21.51 -9.64 1.32
CA TYR A 83 -21.11 -8.37 1.97
C TYR A 83 -22.07 -7.22 1.71
N LEU A 84 -22.52 -7.06 0.45
CA LEU A 84 -23.47 -6.00 0.10
C LEU A 84 -24.84 -6.22 0.73
N GLN A 85 -25.31 -7.47 0.89
CA GLN A 85 -26.55 -7.79 1.58
C GLN A 85 -26.49 -7.51 3.09
N GLU A 86 -25.29 -7.60 3.68
CA GLU A 86 -25.01 -7.26 5.08
C GLU A 86 -24.83 -5.75 5.29
N GLY A 87 -24.94 -4.93 4.23
CA GLY A 87 -24.83 -3.47 4.29
C GLY A 87 -23.42 -2.91 4.19
N THR A 88 -22.44 -3.78 3.86
CA THR A 88 -21.05 -3.36 3.61
C THR A 88 -20.97 -2.53 2.33
N THR A 89 -20.14 -1.48 2.31
CA THR A 89 -19.93 -0.68 1.10
C THR A 89 -19.17 -1.47 0.04
N VAL A 90 -19.34 -1.14 -1.25
CA VAL A 90 -18.61 -1.80 -2.35
C VAL A 90 -17.11 -1.76 -2.14
N VAL A 91 -16.55 -0.62 -1.70
CA VAL A 91 -15.11 -0.48 -1.44
C VAL A 91 -14.64 -1.41 -0.34
N GLN A 92 -15.37 -1.49 0.77
CA GLN A 92 -15.05 -2.41 1.88
C GLN A 92 -15.14 -3.86 1.42
N SER A 93 -16.21 -4.24 0.72
CA SER A 93 -16.37 -5.60 0.19
C SER A 93 -15.24 -5.98 -0.77
N LEU A 94 -14.79 -5.05 -1.63
CA LEU A 94 -13.66 -5.29 -2.52
C LEU A 94 -12.33 -5.44 -1.76
N ARG A 95 -12.11 -4.71 -0.67
CA ARG A 95 -10.90 -4.87 0.17
C ARG A 95 -10.82 -6.25 0.81
N GLU A 96 -11.95 -6.81 1.24
CA GLU A 96 -12.00 -8.18 1.78
C GLU A 96 -11.71 -9.25 0.70
N ILE A 97 -12.13 -9.00 -0.54
CA ILE A 97 -11.89 -9.92 -1.66
C ILE A 97 -10.45 -9.81 -2.20
N TYR A 98 -9.85 -8.62 -2.12
CA TYR A 98 -8.50 -8.32 -2.60
C TYR A 98 -7.57 -7.85 -1.46
N PRO A 99 -7.25 -8.72 -0.49
CA PRO A 99 -6.52 -8.34 0.73
C PRO A 99 -5.08 -7.86 0.46
N ASN A 100 -4.52 -8.18 -0.71
CA ASN A 100 -3.18 -7.77 -1.11
C ASN A 100 -3.15 -6.47 -1.93
N GLU A 101 -4.29 -5.78 -2.02
CA GLU A 101 -4.44 -4.55 -2.79
C GLU A 101 -5.15 -3.46 -1.98
N ILE A 102 -4.69 -2.23 -2.14
CA ILE A 102 -5.41 -1.05 -1.65
C ILE A 102 -6.50 -0.74 -2.67
N VAL A 103 -7.76 -0.83 -2.28
CA VAL A 103 -8.90 -0.50 -3.13
C VAL A 103 -9.40 0.91 -2.83
N LEU A 104 -9.40 1.76 -3.84
CA LEU A 104 -9.86 3.14 -3.78
C LEU A 104 -10.95 3.41 -4.81
N ALA A 105 -11.93 4.23 -4.49
CA ALA A 105 -12.90 4.77 -5.43
C ALA A 105 -12.60 6.25 -5.67
N SER A 106 -12.29 6.62 -6.91
CA SER A 106 -12.01 8.00 -7.31
C SER A 106 -12.44 8.26 -8.76
N GLY A 107 -13.02 9.42 -9.04
CA GLY A 107 -13.46 9.80 -10.37
C GLY A 107 -14.46 8.82 -11.00
N GLY A 108 -15.31 8.17 -10.21
CA GLY A 108 -16.29 7.17 -10.68
C GLY A 108 -15.67 5.83 -11.09
N ARG A 109 -14.42 5.57 -10.70
CA ARG A 109 -13.69 4.32 -11.00
C ARG A 109 -13.12 3.71 -9.73
N TYR A 110 -12.91 2.39 -9.75
CA TYR A 110 -12.17 1.67 -8.71
C TYR A 110 -10.73 1.48 -9.16
N HIS A 111 -9.81 1.71 -8.24
CA HIS A 111 -8.38 1.52 -8.45
C HIS A 111 -7.90 0.44 -7.50
N PHE A 112 -7.16 -0.53 -8.03
CA PHE A 112 -6.54 -1.62 -7.29
C PHE A 112 -5.03 -1.41 -7.34
N ILE A 113 -4.44 -1.15 -6.19
CA ILE A 113 -3.02 -0.82 -6.07
C ILE A 113 -2.35 -1.91 -5.23
N PRO A 114 -1.42 -2.69 -5.78
CA PRO A 114 -0.73 -3.72 -5.02
C PRO A 114 -0.07 -3.19 -3.76
N ILE A 115 -0.29 -3.86 -2.63
CA ILE A 115 0.41 -3.56 -1.38
C ILE A 115 1.86 -4.02 -1.52
N ARG A 116 2.80 -3.11 -1.32
CA ARG A 116 4.22 -3.40 -1.39
C ARG A 116 4.71 -3.98 -0.07
N GLU A 117 5.28 -5.19 -0.12
CA GLU A 117 5.83 -5.89 1.05
C GLU A 117 7.13 -5.25 1.56
N ASP A 118 7.87 -4.54 0.69
CA ASP A 118 9.13 -3.88 1.00
C ASP A 118 8.98 -2.51 1.69
N LEU A 119 7.76 -2.01 1.84
CA LEU A 119 7.48 -0.78 2.57
C LEU A 119 7.17 -1.07 4.04
N ALA A 120 7.69 -0.24 4.92
CA ALA A 120 7.32 -0.26 6.33
C ALA A 120 5.81 -0.01 6.48
N LYS A 121 5.16 -0.85 7.28
CA LYS A 121 3.74 -0.73 7.63
C LYS A 121 3.62 -0.40 9.11
N ASN A 122 2.52 0.23 9.50
CA ASN A 122 2.22 0.36 10.93
C ASN A 122 1.68 -0.97 11.46
N ASP A 123 1.84 -1.17 12.75
CA ASP A 123 1.36 -2.36 13.48
C ASP A 123 0.00 -2.11 14.17
N TYR A 124 -0.72 -1.04 13.78
CA TYR A 124 -2.01 -0.72 14.38
C TYR A 124 -3.06 -1.75 13.97
N THR A 125 -3.83 -2.20 14.95
CA THR A 125 -4.95 -3.12 14.76
C THR A 125 -6.24 -2.44 15.19
N GLU A 126 -7.33 -2.69 14.47
CA GLU A 126 -8.65 -2.12 14.78
C GLU A 126 -9.14 -2.54 16.17
N ALA A 127 -8.82 -3.79 16.58
CA ALA A 127 -9.19 -4.31 17.89
C ALA A 127 -8.62 -3.49 19.07
N ASN A 128 -7.52 -2.78 18.84
CA ASN A 128 -6.84 -1.94 19.83
C ASN A 128 -7.29 -0.47 19.77
N MET A 129 -8.21 -0.14 18.87
CA MET A 129 -8.78 1.22 18.74
C MET A 129 -10.07 1.34 19.52
N SER A 130 -10.26 2.47 20.19
CA SER A 130 -11.51 2.89 20.83
C SER A 130 -11.88 4.28 20.32
N ILE A 131 -13.16 4.45 19.99
CA ILE A 131 -13.70 5.76 19.61
C ILE A 131 -14.59 6.24 20.75
N LEU A 132 -14.23 7.36 21.34
CA LEU A 132 -15.01 7.98 22.43
C LEU A 132 -16.29 8.63 21.87
N GLU A 133 -17.24 8.97 22.75
CA GLU A 133 -18.46 9.71 22.37
C GLU A 133 -18.12 11.09 21.78
N SER A 134 -16.99 11.68 22.15
CA SER A 134 -16.47 12.92 21.58
C SER A 134 -15.99 12.78 20.12
N GLY A 135 -15.83 11.55 19.62
CA GLY A 135 -15.21 11.24 18.32
C GLY A 135 -13.68 11.09 18.38
N GLU A 136 -13.07 11.26 19.53
CA GLU A 136 -11.63 11.02 19.70
C GLU A 136 -11.29 9.55 19.56
N ILE A 137 -10.19 9.25 18.87
CA ILE A 137 -9.66 7.89 18.69
C ILE A 137 -8.54 7.69 19.72
N GLN A 138 -8.64 6.61 20.49
CA GLN A 138 -7.61 6.15 21.40
C GLN A 138 -7.08 4.80 20.94
N TYR A 139 -5.78 4.58 21.11
CA TYR A 139 -5.13 3.32 20.81
C TYR A 139 -4.51 2.72 22.06
N PHE A 140 -4.72 1.43 22.28
CA PHE A 140 -4.26 0.72 23.46
C PHE A 140 -3.27 -0.38 23.10
N VAL A 141 -2.25 -0.59 23.93
CA VAL A 141 -1.33 -1.74 23.87
C VAL A 141 -1.31 -2.36 25.25
N ASP A 142 -1.61 -3.65 25.34
CA ASP A 142 -1.72 -4.37 26.62
C ASP A 142 -2.57 -3.63 27.66
N GLU A 143 -3.73 -3.15 27.23
CA GLU A 143 -4.70 -2.37 28.03
C GLU A 143 -4.21 -0.97 28.45
N ALA A 144 -2.98 -0.59 28.14
CA ALA A 144 -2.46 0.74 28.41
C ALA A 144 -2.70 1.68 27.22
N LEU A 145 -3.08 2.94 27.50
CA LEU A 145 -3.21 3.98 26.47
C LEU A 145 -1.84 4.25 25.82
N ALA A 146 -1.74 4.03 24.53
CA ALA A 146 -0.53 4.18 23.72
C ALA A 146 -0.61 5.29 22.66
N SER A 147 -1.74 6.00 22.59
CA SER A 147 -1.90 7.18 21.73
C SER A 147 -1.72 8.47 22.54
N TYR A 148 -1.32 9.51 21.82
CA TYR A 148 -1.16 10.86 22.35
C TYR A 148 -2.15 11.79 21.65
N LYS A 149 -2.78 12.70 22.42
CA LYS A 149 -3.67 13.72 21.87
C LYS A 149 -2.84 14.91 21.41
N GLY A 150 -3.01 15.30 20.16
CA GLY A 150 -2.34 16.45 19.57
C GLY A 150 -3.26 17.32 18.74
N ILE A 151 -2.81 18.54 18.48
CA ILE A 151 -3.50 19.51 17.60
C ILE A 151 -2.53 20.10 16.59
N ASP A 152 -3.02 20.60 15.48
CA ASP A 152 -2.32 21.52 14.60
C ASP A 152 -2.98 22.89 14.62
N VAL A 153 -2.14 23.94 14.58
CA VAL A 153 -2.63 25.32 14.72
C VAL A 153 -1.89 26.30 13.81
N SER A 154 -2.60 27.38 13.47
CA SER A 154 -2.08 28.47 12.67
C SER A 154 -2.77 29.79 13.07
N LYS A 155 -2.44 30.88 12.39
CA LYS A 155 -3.12 32.17 12.54
C LYS A 155 -4.65 32.10 12.38
N HIS A 156 -5.15 31.07 11.71
CA HIS A 156 -6.61 30.91 11.49
C HIS A 156 -7.36 30.50 12.74
N ASN A 157 -6.66 30.02 13.77
CA ASN A 157 -7.26 29.69 15.07
C ASN A 157 -7.34 30.89 16.01
N GLY A 158 -6.74 32.05 15.63
CA GLY A 158 -6.71 33.24 16.47
C GLY A 158 -5.84 33.08 17.71
N GLU A 159 -6.23 33.78 18.79
CA GLU A 159 -5.59 33.65 20.11
C GLU A 159 -6.02 32.36 20.79
N ILE A 160 -5.06 31.62 21.34
CA ILE A 160 -5.28 30.30 21.97
C ILE A 160 -4.94 30.38 23.45
N ASP A 161 -5.86 29.93 24.30
CA ASP A 161 -5.59 29.70 25.72
C ASP A 161 -4.87 28.33 25.88
N TRP A 162 -3.57 28.34 25.83
CA TRP A 162 -2.75 27.15 25.92
C TRP A 162 -2.84 26.42 27.26
N GLN A 163 -3.22 27.11 28.34
CA GLN A 163 -3.46 26.47 29.64
C GLN A 163 -4.72 25.59 29.58
N GLN A 164 -5.78 26.08 28.93
CA GLN A 164 -6.99 25.28 28.70
C GLN A 164 -6.71 24.10 27.75
N VAL A 165 -5.95 24.34 26.68
CA VAL A 165 -5.54 23.29 25.73
C VAL A 165 -4.79 22.15 26.43
N ALA A 166 -3.83 22.48 27.28
CA ALA A 166 -3.10 21.49 28.07
C ALA A 166 -4.00 20.77 29.09
N ALA A 167 -4.91 21.51 29.74
CA ALA A 167 -5.87 20.93 30.70
C ALA A 167 -6.87 19.97 30.04
N ASP A 168 -7.14 20.13 28.75
CA ASP A 168 -7.96 19.22 27.93
C ASP A 168 -7.20 17.94 27.49
N GLY A 169 -5.98 17.77 27.99
CA GLY A 169 -5.17 16.57 27.74
C GLY A 169 -4.38 16.60 26.43
N VAL A 170 -4.24 17.75 25.78
CA VAL A 170 -3.38 17.89 24.59
C VAL A 170 -1.92 17.84 25.00
N GLU A 171 -1.16 16.89 24.46
CA GLU A 171 0.23 16.63 24.84
C GLU A 171 1.22 17.24 23.84
N PHE A 172 0.83 17.43 22.59
CA PHE A 172 1.68 18.03 21.56
C PHE A 172 0.87 18.92 20.59
N ALA A 173 1.59 19.84 19.93
CA ALA A 173 0.99 20.68 18.90
C ALA A 173 1.96 20.84 17.70
N PHE A 174 1.43 20.81 16.49
CA PHE A 174 2.12 21.26 15.29
C PHE A 174 1.74 22.70 14.98
N ILE A 175 2.70 23.62 15.00
CA ILE A 175 2.47 25.05 14.86
C ILE A 175 2.97 25.52 13.50
N ARG A 176 2.12 26.19 12.72
CA ARG A 176 2.50 26.66 11.39
C ARG A 176 3.54 27.77 11.46
N VAL A 177 4.70 27.54 10.83
CA VAL A 177 5.75 28.57 10.68
C VAL A 177 5.32 29.62 9.66
N GLY A 178 4.75 29.18 8.56
CA GLY A 178 4.37 30.03 7.45
C GLY A 178 3.87 29.25 6.25
N ASN A 179 3.77 29.93 5.14
CA ASN A 179 3.39 29.35 3.86
C ASN A 179 3.97 30.13 2.70
N ARG A 180 4.09 29.47 1.54
CA ARG A 180 4.25 30.19 0.27
C ARG A 180 2.87 30.40 -0.36
N GLY A 181 2.64 31.62 -0.83
CA GLY A 181 1.35 32.01 -1.44
C GLY A 181 1.14 31.36 -2.83
N TYR A 182 -0.08 31.41 -3.29
CA TYR A 182 -0.51 30.93 -4.60
C TYR A 182 -0.16 31.94 -5.72
N GLY A 183 -0.43 31.55 -6.97
CA GLY A 183 -0.22 32.36 -8.14
C GLY A 183 1.25 32.56 -8.52
N SER A 184 1.51 33.45 -9.46
CA SER A 184 2.85 33.64 -10.03
C SER A 184 3.86 34.25 -9.07
N GLU A 185 3.41 35.04 -8.09
CA GLU A 185 4.30 35.71 -7.14
C GLU A 185 4.96 34.74 -6.15
N GLY A 186 4.24 33.69 -5.72
CA GLY A 186 4.75 32.71 -4.76
C GLY A 186 5.37 33.35 -3.50
N LYS A 187 4.69 34.36 -2.94
CA LYS A 187 5.24 35.15 -1.84
C LYS A 187 5.43 34.32 -0.59
N LEU A 188 6.61 34.36 -0.01
CA LEU A 188 6.93 33.75 1.27
C LEU A 188 6.27 34.54 2.41
N LEU A 189 5.46 33.87 3.24
CA LEU A 189 4.67 34.49 4.29
C LEU A 189 4.94 33.77 5.64
N GLU A 190 5.26 34.53 6.67
CA GLU A 190 5.31 34.04 8.04
C GLU A 190 3.89 33.96 8.63
N ASP A 191 3.67 32.96 9.47
CA ASP A 191 2.42 32.92 10.24
C ASP A 191 2.47 33.93 11.37
N THR A 192 1.52 34.84 11.40
CA THR A 192 1.51 35.96 12.37
C THR A 192 1.32 35.53 13.82
N MET A 193 0.80 34.31 14.05
CA MET A 193 0.59 33.76 15.39
C MET A 193 1.71 32.77 15.79
N PHE A 194 2.71 32.55 14.93
CA PHE A 194 3.73 31.53 15.18
C PHE A 194 4.43 31.73 16.54
N ASP A 195 4.99 32.91 16.77
CA ASP A 195 5.78 33.17 17.97
C ASP A 195 4.91 33.12 19.25
N ALA A 196 3.67 33.63 19.15
CA ALA A 196 2.71 33.58 20.26
C ALA A 196 2.30 32.13 20.60
N ASN A 197 2.04 31.32 19.59
CA ASN A 197 1.69 29.91 19.74
C ASN A 197 2.85 29.08 20.28
N MET A 198 4.09 29.29 19.78
CA MET A 198 5.28 28.62 20.29
C MET A 198 5.50 28.91 21.76
N ALA A 199 5.46 30.21 22.14
CA ALA A 199 5.65 30.61 23.53
C ALA A 199 4.56 30.07 24.45
N GLY A 200 3.29 30.17 24.04
CA GLY A 200 2.15 29.70 24.82
C GLY A 200 2.13 28.19 25.02
N ALA A 201 2.36 27.40 23.96
CA ALA A 201 2.41 25.94 24.02
C ALA A 201 3.55 25.46 24.96
N LEU A 202 4.76 25.98 24.77
CA LEU A 202 5.91 25.62 25.61
C LEU A 202 5.71 26.02 27.07
N GLN A 203 5.12 27.19 27.35
CA GLN A 203 4.81 27.63 28.72
C GLN A 203 3.75 26.72 29.37
N ALA A 204 2.80 26.21 28.62
CA ALA A 204 1.79 25.27 29.09
C ALA A 204 2.30 23.82 29.20
N GLY A 205 3.54 23.54 28.83
CA GLY A 205 4.13 22.20 28.86
C GLY A 205 3.72 21.30 27.69
N VAL A 206 3.09 21.85 26.66
CA VAL A 206 2.74 21.13 25.42
C VAL A 206 3.99 20.99 24.56
N LYS A 207 4.31 19.76 24.12
CA LYS A 207 5.43 19.53 23.21
C LYS A 207 5.13 20.13 21.85
N VAL A 208 6.14 20.71 21.19
CA VAL A 208 5.91 21.37 19.91
C VAL A 208 6.66 20.72 18.76
N GLY A 209 5.96 20.55 17.68
CA GLY A 209 6.47 20.41 16.33
C GLY A 209 6.03 21.61 15.52
N VAL A 210 6.51 21.71 14.30
CA VAL A 210 6.13 22.81 13.41
C VAL A 210 5.80 22.28 12.03
N TYR A 211 5.03 23.06 11.26
CA TYR A 211 4.83 22.75 9.85
C TYR A 211 4.92 23.99 8.97
N PHE A 212 5.29 23.76 7.72
CA PHE A 212 5.33 24.78 6.68
C PHE A 212 4.50 24.32 5.48
N TYR A 213 3.52 25.14 5.08
CA TYR A 213 2.70 24.87 3.90
C TYR A 213 3.39 25.37 2.64
N THR A 214 3.93 24.42 1.85
CA THR A 214 4.75 24.72 0.68
C THR A 214 3.95 24.92 -0.59
N GLN A 215 4.41 25.86 -1.42
CA GLN A 215 4.06 26.01 -2.83
C GLN A 215 5.31 26.28 -3.68
N ALA A 216 6.49 25.83 -3.21
CA ALA A 216 7.74 25.93 -3.95
C ALA A 216 7.70 25.10 -5.24
N VAL A 217 8.19 25.66 -6.34
CA VAL A 217 8.21 25.02 -7.66
C VAL A 217 9.63 24.79 -8.19
N ASN A 218 10.64 25.18 -7.42
CA ASN A 218 12.07 24.99 -7.75
C ASN A 218 12.92 24.98 -6.47
N GLU A 219 14.21 24.63 -6.61
CA GLU A 219 15.15 24.52 -5.50
C GLU A 219 15.37 25.83 -4.75
N GLN A 220 15.44 26.96 -5.47
CA GLN A 220 15.66 28.25 -4.84
C GLN A 220 14.51 28.57 -3.87
N GLU A 221 13.28 28.40 -4.32
CA GLU A 221 12.11 28.64 -3.48
C GLU A 221 12.03 27.67 -2.29
N MET A 222 12.36 26.40 -2.51
CA MET A 222 12.43 25.42 -1.42
C MET A 222 13.51 25.82 -0.39
N GLN A 223 14.68 26.31 -0.86
CA GLN A 223 15.72 26.78 0.05
C GLN A 223 15.27 27.98 0.88
N GLU A 224 14.55 28.93 0.26
CA GLU A 224 13.98 30.08 0.99
C GLU A 224 13.01 29.66 2.09
N GLU A 225 12.18 28.62 1.84
CA GLU A 225 11.26 28.04 2.82
C GLU A 225 12.02 27.36 3.97
N ILE A 226 13.03 26.55 3.65
CA ILE A 226 13.90 25.91 4.63
C ILE A 226 14.60 26.93 5.52
N ASP A 227 15.19 27.96 4.92
CA ASP A 227 15.90 29.02 5.65
C ASP A 227 14.96 29.78 6.59
N LEU A 228 13.72 30.03 6.16
CA LEU A 228 12.69 30.63 7.01
C LEU A 228 12.36 29.72 8.18
N VAL A 229 12.08 28.46 7.92
CA VAL A 229 11.72 27.48 8.97
C VAL A 229 12.85 27.39 10.00
N LEU A 230 14.08 27.12 9.57
CA LEU A 230 15.22 26.98 10.47
C LEU A 230 15.48 28.24 11.30
N ARG A 231 15.39 29.42 10.67
CA ARG A 231 15.53 30.72 11.38
C ARG A 231 14.46 30.88 12.46
N LYS A 232 13.20 30.54 12.12
CA LYS A 232 12.06 30.75 13.03
C LYS A 232 12.07 29.78 14.21
N ILE A 233 12.50 28.56 14.01
CA ILE A 233 12.49 27.54 15.09
C ILE A 233 13.73 27.58 15.98
N SER A 234 14.82 28.18 15.52
CA SER A 234 16.10 28.20 16.25
C SER A 234 16.05 28.73 17.69
N PRO A 235 15.16 29.67 18.08
CA PRO A 235 15.07 30.13 19.47
C PRO A 235 14.29 29.17 20.38
N TYR A 236 13.62 28.16 19.85
CA TYR A 236 12.68 27.33 20.57
C TYR A 236 13.19 25.90 20.73
N LYS A 237 12.72 25.21 21.78
CA LYS A 237 12.89 23.77 21.91
C LYS A 237 11.82 23.04 21.10
N VAL A 238 12.17 22.49 19.96
CA VAL A 238 11.28 21.70 19.09
C VAL A 238 11.55 20.22 19.36
N GLU A 239 10.57 19.52 19.97
CA GLU A 239 10.69 18.11 20.37
C GLU A 239 9.96 17.15 19.41
N CYS A 240 9.00 17.65 18.66
CA CYS A 240 8.26 16.91 17.64
C CYS A 240 8.81 17.23 16.24
N PRO A 241 8.36 16.52 15.19
CA PRO A 241 8.85 16.72 13.83
C PRO A 241 8.70 18.15 13.28
N VAL A 242 9.55 18.47 12.31
CA VAL A 242 9.46 19.67 11.45
C VAL A 242 8.89 19.22 10.11
N VAL A 243 7.64 19.50 9.87
CA VAL A 243 6.83 18.94 8.77
C VAL A 243 6.80 19.89 7.58
N ILE A 244 6.96 19.32 6.38
CA ILE A 244 6.58 19.99 5.14
C ILE A 244 5.19 19.52 4.71
N ASP A 245 4.26 20.45 4.60
CA ASP A 245 2.88 20.22 4.19
C ASP A 245 2.75 20.42 2.67
N VAL A 246 2.49 19.32 1.95
CA VAL A 246 2.43 19.27 0.48
C VAL A 246 1.04 18.87 0.03
N GLU A 247 0.27 19.83 -0.43
CA GLU A 247 -1.12 19.61 -0.82
C GLU A 247 -1.40 19.95 -2.27
N LYS A 248 -2.36 19.22 -2.84
CA LYS A 248 -2.97 19.60 -4.11
C LYS A 248 -4.06 20.63 -3.86
N VAL A 249 -3.89 21.83 -4.40
CA VAL A 249 -4.83 22.92 -4.25
C VAL A 249 -5.96 22.80 -5.26
N SER A 250 -7.21 22.80 -4.77
CA SER A 250 -8.42 22.78 -5.60
C SER A 250 -8.99 24.19 -5.76
N GLY A 251 -9.38 24.58 -6.98
CA GLY A 251 -10.08 25.84 -7.25
C GLY A 251 -9.24 27.12 -7.13
N ALA A 252 -7.91 27.00 -7.00
CA ALA A 252 -6.97 28.13 -6.98
C ALA A 252 -5.72 27.81 -7.82
N ASP A 253 -4.91 28.82 -8.11
CA ASP A 253 -3.64 28.69 -8.84
C ASP A 253 -2.56 28.07 -7.94
N GLY A 254 -2.76 26.83 -7.54
CA GLY A 254 -1.80 26.06 -6.75
C GLY A 254 -0.53 25.80 -7.55
N ARG A 255 0.57 26.37 -7.11
CA ARG A 255 1.86 26.36 -7.84
C ARG A 255 2.42 24.94 -7.95
N MET A 256 2.41 24.18 -6.86
CA MET A 256 2.86 22.78 -6.85
C MET A 256 2.00 21.84 -7.72
N ASN A 257 0.79 22.25 -8.12
CA ASN A 257 -0.03 21.49 -9.06
C ASN A 257 0.58 21.44 -10.48
N SER A 258 1.41 22.42 -10.84
CA SER A 258 1.99 22.59 -12.18
C SER A 258 3.30 21.83 -12.38
N ILE A 259 3.93 21.34 -11.33
CA ILE A 259 5.18 20.58 -11.41
C ILE A 259 4.92 19.08 -11.43
N SER A 260 5.86 18.30 -11.97
CA SER A 260 5.76 16.85 -12.03
C SER A 260 5.79 16.20 -10.63
N VAL A 261 5.36 14.97 -10.54
CA VAL A 261 5.43 14.19 -9.28
C VAL A 261 6.90 14.01 -8.85
N GLU A 262 7.79 13.75 -9.81
CA GLU A 262 9.22 13.56 -9.57
C GLU A 262 9.86 14.84 -9.00
N GLU A 263 9.54 16.00 -9.57
CA GLU A 263 10.06 17.28 -9.08
C GLU A 263 9.51 17.62 -7.71
N ARG A 264 8.22 17.39 -7.47
CA ARG A 264 7.60 17.57 -6.14
C ARG A 264 8.26 16.68 -5.10
N THR A 265 8.49 15.41 -5.43
CA THR A 265 9.17 14.45 -4.54
C THR A 265 10.59 14.89 -4.25
N ARG A 266 11.33 15.37 -5.27
CA ARG A 266 12.70 15.85 -5.13
C ARG A 266 12.80 17.08 -4.22
N LEU A 267 11.90 18.04 -4.38
CA LEU A 267 11.85 19.24 -3.53
C LEU A 267 11.48 18.88 -2.08
N THR A 268 10.53 17.99 -1.88
CA THR A 268 10.15 17.50 -0.55
C THR A 268 11.31 16.77 0.13
N ALA A 269 12.03 15.92 -0.61
CA ALA A 269 13.22 15.23 -0.09
C ALA A 269 14.32 16.22 0.31
N MET A 270 14.54 17.26 -0.50
CA MET A 270 15.50 18.34 -0.20
C MET A 270 15.17 19.03 1.14
N PHE A 271 13.89 19.32 1.39
CA PHE A 271 13.46 19.87 2.68
C PHE A 271 13.82 18.93 3.83
N CYS A 272 13.39 17.68 3.76
CA CYS A 272 13.62 16.69 4.81
C CYS A 272 15.13 16.50 5.09
N GLU A 273 15.95 16.36 4.05
CA GLU A 273 17.40 16.22 4.21
C GLU A 273 18.06 17.41 4.91
N GLN A 274 17.62 18.63 4.61
CA GLN A 274 18.21 19.81 5.23
C GLN A 274 17.73 20.01 6.67
N ILE A 275 16.48 19.68 6.98
CA ILE A 275 15.94 19.68 8.34
C ILE A 275 16.71 18.65 9.19
N GLU A 276 16.96 17.45 8.66
CA GLU A 276 17.73 16.41 9.35
C GLU A 276 19.18 16.84 9.58
N LYS A 277 19.85 17.43 8.57
CA LYS A 277 21.20 17.99 8.70
C LYS A 277 21.31 19.09 9.76
N ALA A 278 20.23 19.85 9.97
CA ALA A 278 20.14 20.86 11.03
C ALA A 278 19.87 20.28 12.41
N GLY A 279 19.71 18.95 12.54
CA GLY A 279 19.53 18.25 13.81
C GLY A 279 18.08 18.12 14.27
N TYR A 280 17.11 18.40 13.40
CA TYR A 280 15.70 18.21 13.69
C TYR A 280 15.19 16.90 13.01
N LYS A 281 14.08 16.40 13.50
CA LYS A 281 13.39 15.26 12.87
C LYS A 281 12.44 15.79 11.78
N PRO A 282 12.65 15.44 10.49
CA PRO A 282 11.70 15.81 9.45
C PRO A 282 10.44 14.93 9.49
#